data_f0e7202e973ea19fdb5d3be1ce0b2351
#
_entry.id   f0e7202e973ea19fdb5d3be1ce0b2351
#
_cell.length_a   1.000
_cell.length_b   1.000
_cell.length_c   1.000
_cell.angle_alpha   90.00
_cell.angle_beta   90.00
_cell.angle_gamma   90.00
#
_symmetry.space_group_name_H-M   'P 1'
#
loop_
_entity.id
_entity.type
_entity.pdbx_description
1 polymer ?
#
loop_
_entity_poly.entity_id
_entity_poly.type
_entity_poly.pdbx_seq_one_letter_code
_entity_poly.pdbx_strand_id
1 'polypeptide(L)'
;MAIRILPFDDRTISYMTNLYDGYYETVIKAGTYKGIDEDVKTVGVKAVLVASKKTDTNTVRNFTEMLFEENGEIKKKVELANNDLKFATENIPCGFHKGAANYYSSIGMAVKEEV
;
A
#
# COMPACT_ATOMS: atom_id res chain seq x y z
N MET A 1 -26.13 15.48 -3.22
CA MET A 1 -26.24 14.83 -1.90
C MET A 1 -25.07 15.31 -1.06
N ALA A 2 -25.33 15.82 0.12
CA ALA A 2 -24.28 16.18 1.07
C ALA A 2 -23.88 14.93 1.87
N ILE A 3 -22.60 14.67 1.96
CA ILE A 3 -22.05 13.58 2.78
C ILE A 3 -21.23 14.17 3.94
N ARG A 4 -21.15 13.43 5.02
CA ARG A 4 -20.28 13.73 6.15
C ARG A 4 -19.44 12.49 6.46
N ILE A 5 -18.14 12.68 6.59
CA ILE A 5 -17.23 11.63 7.01
C ILE A 5 -16.94 11.84 8.50
N LEU A 6 -17.14 10.79 9.30
CA LEU A 6 -16.89 10.83 10.73
C LEU A 6 -15.45 10.40 11.00
N PRO A 7 -14.66 11.20 11.73
CA PRO A 7 -13.31 10.80 12.08
C PRO A 7 -13.33 9.72 13.16
N PHE A 8 -12.31 8.86 13.14
CA PHE A 8 -11.97 8.02 14.29
C PHE A 8 -11.10 8.79 15.28
N ASP A 9 -11.30 8.56 16.56
CA ASP A 9 -10.40 9.06 17.58
C ASP A 9 -9.07 8.26 17.63
N ASP A 10 -8.06 8.82 18.28
CA ASP A 10 -6.73 8.20 18.33
C ASP A 10 -6.74 6.83 19.03
N ARG A 11 -7.61 6.65 20.02
CA ARG A 11 -7.76 5.37 20.73
C ARG A 11 -8.31 4.28 19.80
N THR A 12 -9.33 4.59 19.03
CA THR A 12 -9.93 3.67 18.06
C THR A 12 -8.94 3.30 16.96
N ILE A 13 -8.21 4.29 16.42
CA ILE A 13 -7.16 4.08 15.40
C ILE A 13 -6.08 3.16 15.95
N SER A 14 -5.58 3.43 17.15
CA SER A 14 -4.56 2.62 17.81
C SER A 14 -5.02 1.18 18.03
N TYR A 15 -6.25 0.99 18.46
CA TYR A 15 -6.85 -0.32 18.64
C TYR A 15 -6.93 -1.10 17.31
N MET A 16 -7.42 -0.48 16.25
CA MET A 16 -7.59 -1.13 14.96
C MET A 16 -6.24 -1.46 14.29
N THR A 17 -5.26 -0.57 14.37
CA THR A 17 -3.94 -0.80 13.79
C THR A 17 -3.13 -1.86 14.54
N ASN A 18 -3.39 -2.07 15.83
CA ASN A 18 -2.80 -3.16 16.59
C ASN A 18 -3.51 -4.50 16.40
N LEU A 19 -4.76 -4.48 15.93
CA LEU A 19 -5.57 -5.68 15.77
C LEU A 19 -5.16 -6.49 14.52
N TYR A 20 -4.85 -5.82 13.43
CA TYR A 20 -4.46 -6.44 12.16
C TYR A 20 -3.32 -5.67 11.48
N ASP A 21 -2.33 -6.39 10.99
CA ASP A 21 -1.16 -5.81 10.31
C ASP A 21 -1.51 -5.07 9.01
N GLY A 22 -2.66 -5.40 8.42
CA GLY A 22 -3.12 -4.75 7.18
C GLY A 22 -3.76 -3.39 7.37
N TYR A 23 -4.08 -2.99 8.60
CA TYR A 23 -4.61 -1.65 8.89
C TYR A 23 -3.49 -0.66 9.16
N TYR A 24 -3.65 0.57 8.70
CA TYR A 24 -2.73 1.66 8.97
C TYR A 24 -3.48 2.98 9.20
N GLU A 25 -2.89 3.86 10.00
CA GLU A 25 -3.42 5.21 10.21
C GLU A 25 -3.23 6.04 8.94
N THR A 26 -4.28 6.73 8.54
CA THR A 26 -4.23 7.63 7.39
C THR A 26 -5.16 8.83 7.60
N VAL A 27 -5.06 9.80 6.70
CA VAL A 27 -5.87 11.01 6.71
C VAL A 27 -6.50 11.20 5.34
N ILE A 28 -7.82 11.34 5.32
CA ILE A 28 -8.52 11.81 4.13
C ILE A 28 -8.35 13.34 4.11
N LYS A 29 -7.62 13.83 3.13
CA LYS A 29 -7.33 15.26 3.02
C LYS A 29 -8.57 16.07 2.67
N ALA A 30 -8.63 17.27 3.21
CA ALA A 30 -9.63 18.28 2.81
C ALA A 30 -9.66 18.40 1.29
N GLY A 31 -10.84 18.47 0.71
CA GLY A 31 -11.04 18.57 -0.73
C GLY A 31 -10.95 17.25 -1.52
N THR A 32 -10.66 16.11 -0.87
CA THR A 32 -10.68 14.78 -1.54
C THR A 32 -12.07 14.46 -2.06
N TYR A 33 -13.09 14.78 -1.29
CA TYR A 33 -14.48 14.62 -1.67
C TYR A 33 -15.19 15.96 -1.61
N LYS A 34 -16.17 16.16 -2.50
CA LYS A 34 -16.98 17.38 -2.53
C LYS A 34 -17.72 17.57 -1.19
N GLY A 35 -17.51 18.73 -0.56
CA GLY A 35 -18.14 19.06 0.72
C GLY A 35 -17.38 18.59 1.95
N ILE A 36 -16.18 18.03 1.79
CA ILE A 36 -15.27 17.69 2.88
C ILE A 36 -14.13 18.71 2.90
N ASP A 37 -14.25 19.70 3.76
CA ASP A 37 -13.38 20.88 3.80
C ASP A 37 -12.29 20.80 4.89
N GLU A 38 -12.29 19.72 5.66
CA GLU A 38 -11.32 19.45 6.74
C GLU A 38 -10.68 18.08 6.56
N ASP A 39 -9.46 17.93 7.07
CA ASP A 39 -8.76 16.66 7.15
C ASP A 39 -9.50 15.71 8.11
N VAL A 40 -9.67 14.45 7.72
CA VAL A 40 -10.36 13.45 8.52
C VAL A 40 -9.43 12.28 8.83
N LYS A 41 -9.11 12.08 10.11
CA LYS A 41 -8.34 10.91 10.57
C LYS A 41 -9.18 9.65 10.43
N THR A 42 -8.56 8.62 9.87
CA THR A 42 -9.20 7.32 9.66
C THR A 42 -8.18 6.20 9.61
N VAL A 43 -8.66 5.01 9.37
CA VAL A 43 -7.86 3.80 9.15
C VAL A 43 -8.02 3.37 7.70
N GLY A 44 -6.91 3.04 7.06
CA GLY A 44 -6.88 2.51 5.70
C GLY A 44 -6.49 1.03 5.67
N VAL A 45 -6.81 0.39 4.56
CA VAL A 45 -6.29 -0.93 4.19
C VAL A 45 -5.63 -0.83 2.83
N LYS A 46 -4.52 -1.55 2.67
CA LYS A 46 -3.78 -1.54 1.43
C LYS A 46 -4.38 -2.51 0.42
N ALA A 47 -4.48 -2.10 -0.82
CA ALA A 47 -4.66 -3.02 -1.93
C ALA A 47 -3.33 -3.73 -2.19
N VAL A 48 -3.34 -5.04 -2.21
CA VAL A 48 -2.15 -5.87 -2.36
C VAL A 48 -2.24 -6.69 -3.65
N LEU A 49 -1.24 -6.57 -4.50
CA LEU A 49 -1.08 -7.46 -5.65
C LEU A 49 -0.49 -8.79 -5.16
N VAL A 50 -1.15 -9.88 -5.50
CA VAL A 50 -0.71 -11.23 -5.14
C VAL A 50 -0.31 -12.02 -6.37
N ALA A 51 0.70 -12.85 -6.23
CA ALA A 51 1.13 -13.81 -7.26
C ALA A 51 1.19 -15.22 -6.68
N SER A 52 0.94 -16.20 -7.52
CA SER A 52 1.17 -17.60 -7.14
C SER A 52 2.66 -17.83 -6.85
N LYS A 53 2.97 -18.63 -5.84
CA LYS A 53 4.35 -19.08 -5.56
C LYS A 53 5.02 -19.76 -6.78
N LYS A 54 4.21 -20.32 -7.67
CA LYS A 54 4.68 -20.99 -8.88
C LYS A 54 4.99 -20.04 -10.04
N THR A 55 4.60 -18.77 -9.92
CA THR A 55 4.91 -17.77 -10.95
C THR A 55 6.43 -17.58 -11.03
N ASP A 56 6.93 -17.48 -12.24
CA ASP A 56 8.36 -17.31 -12.46
C ASP A 56 8.94 -16.11 -11.71
N THR A 57 10.07 -16.33 -11.05
CA THR A 57 10.73 -15.34 -10.20
C THR A 57 11.09 -14.06 -10.96
N ASN A 58 11.64 -14.20 -12.18
CA ASN A 58 12.03 -13.07 -13.00
C ASN A 58 10.82 -12.26 -13.49
N THR A 59 9.74 -12.96 -13.82
CA THR A 59 8.48 -12.32 -14.22
C THR A 59 7.95 -11.43 -13.10
N VAL A 60 7.88 -11.94 -11.87
CA VAL A 60 7.40 -11.15 -10.72
C VAL A 60 8.37 -10.04 -10.38
N ARG A 61 9.69 -10.30 -10.44
CA ARG A 61 10.71 -9.26 -10.21
C ARG A 61 10.55 -8.10 -11.19
N ASN A 62 10.47 -8.39 -12.47
CA ASN A 62 10.36 -7.38 -13.52
C ASN A 62 9.05 -6.59 -13.39
N PHE A 63 7.95 -7.28 -13.09
CA PHE A 63 6.68 -6.63 -12.85
C PHE A 63 6.74 -5.67 -11.64
N THR A 64 7.36 -6.11 -10.55
CA THR A 64 7.54 -5.27 -9.35
C THR A 64 8.37 -4.02 -9.68
N GLU A 65 9.46 -4.18 -10.42
CA GLU A 65 10.28 -3.05 -10.88
C GLU A 65 9.47 -2.05 -11.71
N MET A 66 8.66 -2.53 -12.64
CA MET A 66 7.80 -1.70 -13.49
C MET A 66 6.77 -0.87 -12.69
N LEU A 67 6.33 -1.33 -11.54
CA LEU A 67 5.41 -0.58 -10.67
C LEU A 67 6.02 0.71 -10.13
N PHE A 68 7.34 0.75 -10.00
CA PHE A 68 8.07 1.87 -9.40
C PHE A 68 8.85 2.71 -10.43
N GLU A 69 8.80 2.37 -11.71
CA GLU A 69 9.37 3.20 -12.76
C GLU A 69 8.65 4.55 -12.84
N GLU A 70 9.39 5.65 -12.66
CA GLU A 70 8.79 7.00 -12.61
C GLU A 70 8.00 7.38 -13.87
N ASN A 71 8.45 6.93 -15.03
CA ASN A 71 7.82 7.18 -16.32
C ASN A 71 7.12 5.94 -16.90
N GLY A 72 6.94 4.91 -16.09
CA GLY A 72 6.37 3.65 -16.52
C GLY A 72 4.91 3.74 -16.94
N GLU A 73 4.52 2.93 -17.92
CA GLU A 73 3.15 2.85 -18.43
C GLU A 73 2.14 2.43 -17.33
N ILE A 74 2.56 1.55 -16.43
CA ILE A 74 1.70 1.09 -15.33
C ILE A 74 1.41 2.24 -14.38
N LYS A 75 2.43 3.01 -14.00
CA LYS A 75 2.28 4.17 -13.11
C LYS A 75 1.35 5.23 -13.70
N LYS A 76 1.37 5.42 -15.02
CA LYS A 76 0.50 6.36 -15.71
C LYS A 76 -0.95 5.91 -15.79
N LYS A 77 -1.19 4.60 -15.90
CA LYS A 77 -2.53 4.02 -16.07
C LYS A 77 -3.23 3.68 -14.77
N VAL A 78 -2.46 3.32 -13.76
CA VAL A 78 -2.97 3.03 -12.42
C VAL A 78 -2.57 4.20 -11.55
N GLU A 79 -3.51 5.05 -11.22
CA GLU A 79 -3.33 6.02 -10.14
C GLU A 79 -3.16 5.24 -8.82
N LEU A 80 -1.97 4.69 -8.65
CA LEU A 80 -1.56 4.17 -7.35
C LEU A 80 -1.48 5.37 -6.43
N ALA A 81 -2.44 5.53 -5.57
CA ALA A 81 -2.55 6.65 -4.65
C ALA A 81 -1.26 6.85 -3.83
N ASN A 82 -0.43 5.82 -3.74
CA ASN A 82 0.85 5.88 -3.07
C ASN A 82 1.76 4.74 -3.54
N ASN A 83 2.67 5.03 -4.46
CA ASN A 83 3.71 4.10 -4.92
C ASN A 83 5.06 4.38 -4.27
N ASP A 84 5.08 4.91 -3.07
CA ASP A 84 6.24 5.00 -2.23
C ASP A 84 6.69 3.58 -1.82
N LEU A 85 7.98 3.30 -1.96
CA LEU A 85 8.60 2.02 -1.61
C LEU A 85 8.37 1.64 -0.14
N LYS A 86 8.45 2.60 0.76
CA LYS A 86 8.17 2.39 2.18
C LYS A 86 6.72 1.96 2.39
N PHE A 87 5.77 2.65 1.78
CA PHE A 87 4.37 2.29 1.85
C PHE A 87 4.11 0.88 1.29
N ALA A 88 4.76 0.52 0.20
CA ALA A 88 4.60 -0.78 -0.46
C ALA A 88 5.17 -1.95 0.35
N THR A 89 6.10 -1.71 1.25
CA THR A 89 6.82 -2.76 1.99
C THR A 89 6.43 -2.89 3.45
N GLU A 90 5.81 -1.88 4.03
CA GLU A 90 5.37 -1.88 5.44
C GLU A 90 3.91 -2.31 5.60
N ASN A 91 3.61 -2.95 6.72
CA ASN A 91 2.24 -3.35 7.09
C ASN A 91 1.54 -4.21 6.02
N ILE A 92 2.28 -5.11 5.40
CA ILE A 92 1.75 -6.10 4.46
C ILE A 92 1.47 -7.38 5.24
N PRO A 93 0.24 -7.92 5.19
CA PRO A 93 -0.19 -9.02 6.06
C PRO A 93 0.34 -10.41 5.64
N CYS A 94 1.04 -10.49 4.53
CA CYS A 94 1.63 -11.75 4.03
C CYS A 94 3.09 -11.55 3.62
N GLY A 95 3.81 -12.66 3.42
CA GLY A 95 5.17 -12.60 2.89
C GLY A 95 5.19 -12.22 1.40
N PHE A 96 6.32 -11.73 0.94
CA PHE A 96 6.52 -11.34 -0.45
C PHE A 96 6.91 -12.53 -1.32
N HIS A 97 6.43 -12.54 -2.54
CA HIS A 97 6.92 -13.48 -3.55
C HIS A 97 8.42 -13.28 -3.76
N LYS A 98 9.16 -14.35 -3.98
CA LYS A 98 10.61 -14.34 -4.18
C LYS A 98 11.10 -13.30 -5.20
N GLY A 99 10.37 -13.14 -6.31
CA GLY A 99 10.69 -12.14 -7.32
C GLY A 99 10.57 -10.72 -6.80
N ALA A 100 9.51 -10.40 -6.06
CA ALA A 100 9.33 -9.10 -5.43
C ALA A 100 10.42 -8.86 -4.36
N ALA A 101 10.70 -9.84 -3.51
CA ALA A 101 11.75 -9.75 -2.52
C ALA A 101 13.13 -9.49 -3.15
N ASN A 102 13.44 -10.13 -4.27
CA ASN A 102 14.67 -9.91 -5.02
C ASN A 102 14.78 -8.47 -5.53
N TYR A 103 13.68 -7.90 -6.04
CA TYR A 103 13.68 -6.51 -6.48
C TYR A 103 13.94 -5.57 -5.30
N TYR A 104 13.19 -5.68 -4.22
CA TYR A 104 13.37 -4.81 -3.06
C TYR A 104 14.78 -4.94 -2.46
N SER A 105 15.31 -6.14 -2.38
CA SER A 105 16.70 -6.38 -1.94
C SER A 105 17.72 -5.69 -2.84
N SER A 106 17.50 -5.69 -4.16
CA SER A 106 18.40 -5.05 -5.12
C SER A 106 18.50 -3.53 -4.96
N ILE A 107 17.50 -2.91 -4.36
CA ILE A 107 17.48 -1.46 -4.06
C ILE A 107 17.70 -1.16 -2.57
N GLY A 108 18.20 -2.13 -1.80
CA GLY A 108 18.58 -1.95 -0.40
C GLY A 108 17.46 -2.11 0.61
N MET A 109 16.31 -2.66 0.23
CA MET A 109 15.17 -2.89 1.12
C MET A 109 15.01 -4.38 1.39
N ALA A 110 15.12 -4.76 2.66
CA ALA A 110 14.85 -6.14 3.09
C ALA A 110 13.35 -6.32 3.40
N VAL A 111 12.74 -7.33 2.79
CA VAL A 111 11.35 -7.72 3.06
C VAL A 111 11.28 -9.20 3.39
N LYS A 112 10.24 -9.59 4.13
CA LYS A 112 10.01 -10.98 4.49
C LYS A 112 9.49 -11.76 3.28
N GLU A 113 10.30 -12.67 2.76
CA GLU A 113 9.88 -13.58 1.70
C GLU A 113 8.91 -14.63 2.24
N GLU A 114 7.88 -14.95 1.46
CA GLU A 114 6.99 -16.08 1.74
C GLU A 114 7.69 -17.39 1.37
N VAL A 115 7.79 -18.26 2.32
CA VAL A 115 8.50 -19.55 2.18
C VAL A 115 7.57 -20.65 1.67
#